data_a30951fc56f9f19bd10a5bf5665ae036
#
_entry.id   a30951fc56f9f19bd10a5bf5665ae036
#
_cell.length_a   1.000
_cell.length_b   1.000
_cell.length_c   1.000
_cell.angle_alpha   90.00
_cell.angle_beta   90.00
_cell.angle_gamma   90.00
#
_symmetry.space_group_name_H-M   'P 1'
#
loop_
_entity.id
_entity.type
_entity.pdbx_description
1 polymer ?
#
loop_
_entity_poly.entity_id
_entity_poly.type
_entity_poly.pdbx_seq_one_letter_code
_entity_poly.pdbx_strand_id
1 'polypeptide(L)'
;MTDSSDSQTIGKVLGLDTDVEAVLDVEVEITAVLGTAMMPISQILKLGRGAVVELNQGVSEDIKIHANNRAVATGEVVVIEDKLGVNITETIKMVESAKR
;
A
#
# COMPACT_ATOMS: atom_id res chain seq x y z
N MET A 1 0.59 23.45 -14.84
CA MET A 1 -0.09 23.01 -15.39
C MET A 1 -0.31 21.59 -15.43
N THR A 2 0.52 20.79 -15.80
CA THR A 2 0.33 19.39 -15.76
C THR A 2 0.07 18.94 -14.37
N ASP A 3 0.52 19.63 -13.41
CA ASP A 3 0.35 19.21 -12.06
C ASP A 3 -1.08 19.13 -11.63
N SER A 4 -1.93 20.00 -12.10
CA SER A 4 -3.30 20.00 -11.74
C SER A 4 -3.99 18.74 -12.24
N SER A 5 -3.66 18.30 -13.43
CA SER A 5 -4.24 17.11 -14.01
C SER A 5 -3.81 15.87 -13.26
N ASP A 6 -2.56 15.81 -12.88
CA ASP A 6 -2.04 14.67 -12.14
C ASP A 6 -2.67 14.60 -10.75
N SER A 7 -2.87 15.73 -10.11
CA SER A 7 -3.48 15.75 -8.79
C SER A 7 -4.92 15.28 -8.85
N GLN A 8 -5.65 15.64 -9.88
CA GLN A 8 -7.02 15.19 -10.02
C GLN A 8 -7.08 13.70 -10.24
N THR A 9 -6.15 13.15 -11.00
CA THR A 9 -6.10 11.73 -11.24
C THR A 9 -5.84 10.98 -9.95
N ILE A 10 -4.93 11.46 -9.15
CA ILE A 10 -4.62 10.85 -7.87
C ILE A 10 -5.85 10.88 -6.97
N GLY A 11 -6.56 12.01 -6.93
CA GLY A 11 -7.75 12.12 -6.11
C GLY A 11 -8.80 11.10 -6.49
N LYS A 12 -8.99 10.86 -7.77
CA LYS A 12 -9.96 9.88 -8.22
C LYS A 12 -9.56 8.48 -7.79
N VAL A 13 -8.30 8.14 -7.93
CA VAL A 13 -7.83 6.81 -7.56
C VAL A 13 -7.97 6.59 -6.07
N LEU A 14 -7.73 7.61 -5.28
CA LEU A 14 -7.83 7.49 -3.83
C LEU A 14 -9.27 7.55 -3.34
N GLY A 15 -10.22 7.81 -4.22
CA GLY A 15 -11.61 7.90 -3.83
C GLY A 15 -12.03 9.27 -3.35
N LEU A 16 -11.25 10.29 -3.65
CA LEU A 16 -11.55 11.64 -3.25
C LEU A 16 -12.22 12.36 -4.40
N ASP A 17 -13.31 13.04 -4.12
CA ASP A 17 -14.05 13.68 -5.18
C ASP A 17 -14.20 15.14 -4.84
N THR A 18 -13.16 15.90 -5.01
CA THR A 18 -13.21 17.26 -4.66
C THR A 18 -12.27 18.08 -5.46
N ASP A 19 -12.24 19.33 -5.15
CA ASP A 19 -11.32 20.30 -5.68
C ASP A 19 -9.87 19.85 -5.45
N VAL A 20 -9.01 20.09 -6.39
CA VAL A 20 -7.61 19.70 -6.31
C VAL A 20 -6.93 20.24 -5.07
N GLU A 21 -7.18 21.50 -4.75
CA GLU A 21 -6.51 22.11 -3.60
C GLU A 21 -6.92 21.45 -2.30
N ALA A 22 -8.18 21.08 -2.19
CA ALA A 22 -8.66 20.38 -1.01
C ALA A 22 -8.08 18.97 -0.95
N VAL A 23 -7.95 18.31 -2.09
CA VAL A 23 -7.44 16.97 -2.14
C VAL A 23 -6.00 16.89 -1.66
N LEU A 24 -5.21 17.89 -1.97
CA LEU A 24 -3.79 17.85 -1.60
C LEU A 24 -3.57 17.91 -0.09
N ASP A 25 -4.54 18.43 0.64
CA ASP A 25 -4.39 18.53 2.09
C ASP A 25 -5.09 17.43 2.85
N VAL A 26 -5.75 16.51 2.18
CA VAL A 26 -6.44 15.42 2.83
C VAL A 26 -5.44 14.31 3.12
N GLU A 27 -5.47 13.82 4.36
CA GLU A 27 -4.61 12.72 4.75
C GLU A 27 -5.24 11.40 4.38
N VAL A 28 -4.44 10.46 3.95
CA VAL A 28 -4.92 9.11 3.65
C VAL A 28 -4.02 8.12 4.38
N GLU A 29 -4.56 6.96 4.64
CA GLU A 29 -3.81 5.93 5.32
C GLU A 29 -3.02 5.11 4.31
N ILE A 30 -1.75 4.96 4.56
CA ILE A 30 -0.88 4.14 3.74
C ILE A 30 -0.69 2.79 4.44
N THR A 31 -0.94 1.73 3.71
CA THR A 31 -0.84 0.37 4.23
C THR A 31 0.22 -0.39 3.45
N ALA A 32 1.13 -1.00 4.17
CA ALA A 32 2.15 -1.86 3.55
C ALA A 32 1.78 -3.31 3.85
N VAL A 33 1.52 -4.09 2.81
CA VAL A 33 1.12 -5.49 2.95
C VAL A 33 2.35 -6.35 2.84
N LEU A 34 2.76 -6.95 3.95
CA LEU A 34 3.97 -7.75 3.98
C LEU A 34 3.83 -9.08 3.26
N GLY A 35 2.62 -9.60 3.22
CA GLY A 35 2.38 -10.88 2.58
C GLY A 35 1.08 -11.47 3.07
N THR A 36 0.75 -12.64 2.58
CA THR A 36 -0.49 -13.31 2.97
C THR A 36 -0.18 -14.76 3.27
N ALA A 37 -1.11 -15.40 3.95
CA ALA A 37 -0.99 -16.81 4.27
C ALA A 37 -2.39 -17.42 4.27
N MET A 38 -2.48 -18.66 3.84
CA MET A 38 -3.74 -19.40 3.89
C MET A 38 -3.62 -20.42 4.99
N MET A 39 -4.61 -20.51 5.84
CA MET A 39 -4.61 -21.53 6.87
C MET A 39 -6.03 -21.87 7.30
N PRO A 40 -6.23 -23.09 7.78
CA PRO A 40 -7.56 -23.49 8.25
C PRO A 40 -7.94 -22.73 9.51
N ILE A 41 -9.24 -22.59 9.70
CA ILE A 41 -9.74 -21.89 10.88
C ILE A 41 -9.26 -22.59 12.15
N SER A 42 -9.19 -23.91 12.13
CA SER A 42 -8.75 -24.63 13.30
C SER A 42 -7.34 -24.24 13.73
N GLN A 43 -6.51 -23.90 12.77
CA GLN A 43 -5.15 -23.47 13.09
C GLN A 43 -5.12 -22.03 13.59
N ILE A 44 -6.00 -21.18 13.03
CA ILE A 44 -6.10 -19.81 13.49
C ILE A 44 -6.49 -19.76 14.96
N LEU A 45 -7.38 -20.65 15.38
CA LEU A 45 -7.85 -20.69 16.74
C LEU A 45 -6.76 -21.13 17.73
N LYS A 46 -5.69 -21.72 17.23
CA LYS A 46 -4.57 -22.14 18.07
C LYS A 46 -3.46 -21.13 18.13
N LEU A 47 -3.60 -20.00 17.43
CA LEU A 47 -2.55 -18.99 17.48
C LEU A 47 -2.56 -18.32 18.84
N GLY A 48 -1.40 -18.12 19.38
CA GLY A 48 -1.28 -17.46 20.66
C GLY A 48 0.02 -16.69 20.69
N ARG A 49 0.35 -16.19 21.87
CA ARG A 49 1.55 -15.39 22.00
C ARG A 49 2.76 -16.23 21.61
N GLY A 50 3.63 -15.70 20.77
CA GLY A 50 4.81 -16.41 20.32
C GLY A 50 4.59 -17.22 19.07
N ALA A 51 3.35 -17.32 18.57
CA ALA A 51 3.10 -18.05 17.35
C ALA A 51 3.72 -17.31 16.18
N VAL A 52 4.16 -18.06 15.17
CA VAL A 52 4.75 -17.49 13.98
C VAL A 52 3.91 -17.90 12.78
N VAL A 53 3.54 -16.94 11.97
CA VAL A 53 2.79 -17.19 10.75
C VAL A 53 3.72 -16.91 9.58
N GLU A 54 3.94 -17.93 8.76
CA GLU A 54 4.81 -17.79 7.62
C GLU A 54 4.01 -17.24 6.45
N LEU A 55 4.51 -16.17 5.86
CA LEU A 55 3.83 -15.51 4.74
C LEU A 55 4.37 -16.03 3.42
N ASN A 56 3.59 -15.85 2.38
CA ASN A 56 3.99 -16.36 1.08
C ASN A 56 4.92 -15.41 0.32
N GLN A 57 5.43 -14.38 1.01
CA GLN A 57 6.30 -13.39 0.40
C GLN A 57 7.74 -13.65 0.82
N GLY A 58 8.66 -13.64 -0.13
CA GLY A 58 10.07 -13.82 0.19
C GLY A 58 10.68 -12.58 0.81
N VAL A 59 11.79 -12.76 1.52
CA VAL A 59 12.41 -11.66 2.26
C VAL A 59 12.97 -10.59 1.34
N SER A 60 13.31 -10.94 0.10
CA SER A 60 13.87 -9.97 -0.82
C SER A 60 12.88 -9.52 -1.87
N GLU A 61 11.62 -9.91 -1.74
CA GLU A 61 10.61 -9.52 -2.72
C GLU A 61 9.97 -8.22 -2.29
N ASP A 62 9.57 -7.43 -3.27
CA ASP A 62 8.90 -6.18 -2.99
C ASP A 62 7.51 -6.43 -2.45
N ILE A 63 7.07 -5.56 -1.59
CA ILE A 63 5.72 -5.62 -1.03
C ILE A 63 4.88 -4.54 -1.68
N LYS A 64 3.57 -4.67 -1.52
CA LYS A 64 2.64 -3.72 -2.11
C LYS A 64 2.23 -2.66 -1.12
N ILE A 65 2.16 -1.44 -1.60
CA ILE A 65 1.78 -0.30 -0.79
C ILE A 65 0.42 0.17 -1.29
N HIS A 66 -0.51 0.32 -0.37
CA HIS A 66 -1.87 0.73 -0.70
C HIS A 66 -2.19 2.07 -0.06
N ALA A 67 -3.05 2.82 -0.71
CA ALA A 67 -3.63 4.03 -0.15
C ALA A 67 -5.13 3.91 -0.37
N ASN A 68 -5.91 3.97 0.69
CA ASN A 68 -7.37 3.78 0.63
C ASN A 68 -7.72 2.48 -0.08
N ASN A 69 -7.01 1.42 0.25
CA ASN A 69 -7.24 0.08 -0.29
C ASN A 69 -6.97 -0.04 -1.79
N ARG A 70 -6.21 0.87 -2.35
CA ARG A 70 -5.82 0.79 -3.74
C ARG A 70 -4.32 0.74 -3.84
N ALA A 71 -3.79 -0.16 -4.63
CA ALA A 71 -2.36 -0.30 -4.79
C ALA A 71 -1.80 0.93 -5.48
N VAL A 72 -0.80 1.55 -4.90
CA VAL A 72 -0.20 2.77 -5.46
C VAL A 72 1.29 2.63 -5.69
N ALA A 73 1.94 1.65 -5.07
CA ALA A 73 3.38 1.53 -5.21
C ALA A 73 3.82 0.15 -4.77
N THR A 74 5.09 -0.17 -5.03
CA THR A 74 5.74 -1.32 -4.44
C THR A 74 7.00 -0.83 -3.77
N GLY A 75 7.52 -1.61 -2.84
CA GLY A 75 8.71 -1.21 -2.13
C GLY A 75 9.26 -2.34 -1.31
N GLU A 76 10.34 -2.05 -0.60
CA GLU A 76 10.95 -3.03 0.28
C GLU A 76 10.95 -2.50 1.70
N VAL A 77 10.84 -3.41 2.64
CA VAL A 77 10.77 -3.06 4.05
C VAL A 77 12.16 -2.70 4.54
N VAL A 78 12.24 -1.60 5.27
CA VAL A 78 13.49 -1.17 5.88
C VAL A 78 13.22 -0.86 7.35
N VAL A 79 14.27 -0.82 8.13
CA VAL A 79 14.15 -0.49 9.55
C VAL A 79 14.78 0.89 9.75
N ILE A 80 14.01 1.79 10.36
CA ILE A 80 14.49 3.13 10.65
C ILE A 80 14.43 3.31 12.14
N GLU A 81 15.59 3.22 12.78
CA GLU A 81 15.70 3.26 14.23
C GLU A 81 14.87 2.13 14.82
N ASP A 82 13.77 2.41 15.44
CA ASP A 82 12.94 1.36 16.03
C ASP A 82 11.61 1.20 15.29
N LYS A 83 11.51 1.75 14.11
CA LYS A 83 10.27 1.67 13.34
C LYS A 83 10.52 1.02 11.99
N LEU A 84 9.46 0.44 11.45
CA LEU A 84 9.50 -0.09 10.11
C LEU A 84 9.19 1.02 9.12
N GLY A 85 9.91 1.02 8.03
CA GLY A 85 9.64 1.93 6.93
C GLY A 85 9.58 1.15 5.64
N VAL A 86 9.28 1.82 4.56
CA VAL A 86 9.24 1.22 3.23
C VAL A 86 10.00 2.10 2.28
N ASN A 87 10.95 1.49 1.58
CA ASN A 87 11.69 2.17 0.54
C ASN A 87 10.97 1.92 -0.78
N ILE A 88 10.39 2.95 -1.38
CA ILE A 88 9.59 2.80 -2.58
C ILE A 88 10.49 2.45 -3.75
N THR A 89 10.20 1.35 -4.42
CA THR A 89 10.99 0.93 -5.57
C THR A 89 10.29 1.24 -6.88
N GLU A 90 8.96 1.30 -6.87
CA GLU A 90 8.24 1.58 -8.09
C GLU A 90 6.88 2.14 -7.75
N THR A 91 6.42 3.12 -8.51
CA THR A 91 5.07 3.65 -8.31
C THR A 91 4.19 3.20 -9.45
N ILE A 92 2.90 3.05 -9.17
CA ILE A 92 1.93 2.66 -10.16
C ILE A 92 1.43 3.91 -10.86
N LYS A 93 1.48 3.89 -12.18
CA LYS A 93 1.06 5.05 -12.94
C LYS A 93 -0.42 5.00 -13.18
N MET A 94 -1.12 5.99 -12.65
CA MET A 94 -2.57 6.02 -12.72
C MET A 94 -3.08 6.16 -14.13
N VAL A 95 -2.37 6.91 -14.91
CA VAL A 95 -2.79 7.16 -16.28
C VAL A 95 -2.81 5.88 -17.09
N GLU A 96 -1.83 5.04 -16.87
CA GLU A 96 -1.78 3.77 -17.55
C GLU A 96 -2.91 2.89 -17.13
N SER A 97 -3.25 2.90 -15.87
CA SER A 97 -4.37 2.13 -15.40
C SER A 97 -5.65 2.57 -16.04
N ALA A 98 -5.83 3.84 -16.23
CA ALA A 98 -7.04 4.35 -16.79
C ALA A 98 -7.25 3.96 -18.23
N LYS A 99 -6.19 3.65 -18.93
CA LYS A 99 -6.31 3.28 -20.29
C LYS A 99 -6.81 1.88 -20.50
N ARG A 100 -6.75 1.04 -19.53
CA ARG A 100 -7.14 -0.34 -19.70
C ARG A 100 -8.61 -0.60 -19.44
#